data_1c2b39569765c8564d2c1111cf2ac989
#
_entry.id   1c2b39569765c8564d2c1111cf2ac989
#
_cell.length_a   1.000
_cell.length_b   1.000
_cell.length_c   1.000
_cell.angle_alpha   90.00
_cell.angle_beta   90.00
_cell.angle_gamma   90.00
#
_symmetry.space_group_name_H-M   'P 1'
#
loop_
_entity.id
_entity.type
_entity.pdbx_description
1 polymer ?
#
loop_
_entity_poly.entity_id
_entity_poly.type
_entity_poly.pdbx_seq_one_letter_code
_entity_poly.pdbx_strand_id
1 'polypeptide(L)'
;MSTPCENAETASQPQVEPTLNPAAPSASEKIAAWAVHAFTMSGLAWAMLAAIALVEGEIKWMWFWLLISLIVDGVDGTLARHFRVKEVVPWFDGGVLDNVVDYITWTFLPAMFMYLYLPFGSKTIGLIAAVVAVV
;
A
#
# COMPACT_ATOMS: atom_id res chain seq x y z
N MET A 1 79.47 10.90 -0.47
CA MET A 1 78.52 11.35 0.56
C MET A 1 77.16 11.02 0.10
N SER A 2 76.54 10.08 0.78
CA SER A 2 75.43 9.25 0.41
C SER A 2 74.07 9.99 0.58
N THR A 3 73.23 9.84 -0.35
CA THR A 3 71.81 10.13 -0.16
C THR A 3 71.00 8.84 -0.19
N PRO A 4 70.11 8.60 0.77
CA PRO A 4 69.33 7.40 0.86
C PRO A 4 68.08 7.42 -0.06
N CYS A 5 67.78 6.24 -0.53
CA CYS A 5 66.62 5.90 -1.31
C CYS A 5 65.32 6.15 -0.50
N GLU A 6 64.41 6.89 -1.07
CA GLU A 6 63.06 7.01 -0.61
C GLU A 6 62.21 5.90 -1.27
N ASN A 7 61.90 4.89 -0.49
CA ASN A 7 60.95 3.86 -0.88
C ASN A 7 59.52 4.44 -0.83
N ALA A 8 58.99 4.78 -2.00
CA ALA A 8 57.58 5.08 -2.16
C ALA A 8 56.79 3.77 -1.97
N GLU A 9 56.22 3.64 -0.79
CA GLU A 9 55.25 2.61 -0.44
C GLU A 9 53.98 2.84 -1.27
N THR A 10 53.86 2.06 -2.32
CA THR A 10 52.65 2.03 -3.13
C THR A 10 51.53 1.40 -2.29
N ALA A 11 50.82 2.23 -1.56
CA ALA A 11 49.58 1.81 -0.90
C ALA A 11 48.61 1.31 -1.96
N SER A 12 48.42 0.02 -2.04
CA SER A 12 47.40 -0.63 -2.85
C SER A 12 46.02 -0.16 -2.33
N GLN A 13 45.41 0.72 -3.08
CA GLN A 13 44.02 1.08 -2.86
C GLN A 13 43.18 -0.21 -2.94
N PRO A 14 42.27 -0.45 -1.98
CA PRO A 14 41.35 -1.56 -2.11
C PRO A 14 40.53 -1.36 -3.39
N GLN A 15 40.65 -2.33 -4.29
CA GLN A 15 39.82 -2.40 -5.49
C GLN A 15 38.36 -2.52 -5.01
N VAL A 16 37.59 -1.44 -5.14
CA VAL A 16 36.15 -1.48 -5.00
C VAL A 16 35.67 -2.35 -6.15
N GLU A 17 35.35 -3.61 -5.83
CA GLU A 17 34.65 -4.46 -6.79
C GLU A 17 33.45 -3.68 -7.36
N PRO A 18 33.25 -3.68 -8.69
CA PRO A 18 32.08 -3.07 -9.28
C PRO A 18 30.88 -3.80 -8.71
N THR A 19 30.15 -3.15 -7.82
CA THR A 19 28.85 -3.62 -7.36
C THR A 19 28.05 -3.95 -8.60
N LEU A 20 27.74 -5.23 -8.79
CA LEU A 20 26.89 -5.73 -9.86
C LEU A 20 25.67 -4.83 -9.91
N ASN A 21 25.61 -4.02 -10.95
CA ASN A 21 24.43 -3.21 -11.24
C ASN A 21 23.25 -4.19 -11.34
N PRO A 22 22.24 -4.11 -10.47
CA PRO A 22 21.14 -5.07 -10.53
C PRO A 22 20.57 -5.04 -11.94
N ALA A 23 20.54 -6.21 -12.59
CA ALA A 23 20.08 -6.33 -13.96
C ALA A 23 18.72 -5.64 -14.07
N ALA A 24 18.55 -4.81 -15.11
CA ALA A 24 17.30 -4.08 -15.31
C ALA A 24 16.13 -5.08 -15.30
N PRO A 25 15.03 -4.77 -14.60
CA PRO A 25 13.91 -5.70 -14.44
C PRO A 25 13.35 -6.12 -15.81
N SER A 26 13.12 -7.41 -15.95
CA SER A 26 12.61 -8.02 -17.18
C SER A 26 11.19 -7.54 -17.50
N ALA A 27 10.75 -7.66 -18.74
CA ALA A 27 9.39 -7.29 -19.14
C ALA A 27 8.33 -8.08 -18.35
N SER A 28 8.58 -9.35 -18.04
CA SER A 28 7.69 -10.19 -17.24
C SER A 28 7.57 -9.71 -15.79
N GLU A 29 8.66 -9.28 -15.16
CA GLU A 29 8.64 -8.72 -13.82
C GLU A 29 7.88 -7.40 -13.75
N LYS A 30 8.02 -6.54 -14.76
CA LYS A 30 7.24 -5.30 -14.87
C LYS A 30 5.75 -5.59 -15.03
N ILE A 31 5.36 -6.54 -15.87
CA ILE A 31 3.96 -6.92 -16.06
C ILE A 31 3.38 -7.49 -14.76
N ALA A 32 4.13 -8.34 -14.06
CA ALA A 32 3.70 -8.88 -12.77
C ALA A 32 3.50 -7.78 -11.72
N ALA A 33 4.44 -6.83 -11.63
CA ALA A 33 4.33 -5.70 -10.72
C ALA A 33 3.09 -4.83 -11.01
N TRP A 34 2.84 -4.52 -12.29
CA TRP A 34 1.64 -3.78 -12.70
C TRP A 34 0.34 -4.55 -12.45
N ALA A 35 0.35 -5.88 -12.61
CA ALA A 35 -0.81 -6.71 -12.29
C ALA A 35 -1.14 -6.67 -10.79
N VAL A 36 -0.13 -6.66 -9.92
CA VAL A 36 -0.32 -6.49 -8.46
C VAL A 36 -0.95 -5.14 -8.16
N HIS A 37 -0.43 -4.04 -8.73
CA HIS A 37 -1.03 -2.72 -8.53
C HIS A 37 -2.47 -2.63 -9.04
N ALA A 38 -2.78 -3.22 -10.19
CA ALA A 38 -4.14 -3.29 -10.71
C ALA A 38 -5.08 -4.08 -9.79
N PHE A 39 -4.55 -5.12 -9.14
CA PHE A 39 -5.28 -5.92 -8.17
C PHE A 39 -5.58 -5.11 -6.90
N THR A 40 -4.59 -4.39 -6.32
CA THR A 40 -4.81 -3.45 -5.20
C THR A 40 -5.86 -2.39 -5.56
N MET A 41 -5.77 -1.81 -6.76
CA MET A 41 -6.78 -0.84 -7.23
C MET A 41 -8.18 -1.43 -7.33
N SER A 42 -8.34 -2.73 -7.52
CA SER A 42 -9.67 -3.37 -7.50
C SER A 42 -10.35 -3.28 -6.13
N GLY A 43 -9.58 -3.17 -5.04
CA GLY A 43 -10.08 -2.91 -3.70
C GLY A 43 -10.95 -1.64 -3.63
N LEU A 44 -10.56 -0.59 -4.36
CA LEU A 44 -11.35 0.64 -4.45
C LEU A 44 -12.71 0.44 -5.13
N ALA A 45 -12.80 -0.47 -6.11
CA ALA A 45 -14.08 -0.80 -6.75
C ALA A 45 -15.03 -1.49 -5.76
N TRP A 46 -14.53 -2.39 -4.94
CA TRP A 46 -15.30 -3.05 -3.89
C TRP A 46 -15.71 -2.08 -2.79
N ALA A 47 -14.83 -1.14 -2.41
CA ALA A 47 -15.14 -0.05 -1.50
C ALA A 47 -16.27 0.84 -2.03
N MET A 48 -16.27 1.12 -3.34
CA MET A 48 -17.35 1.89 -3.98
C MET A 48 -18.69 1.16 -3.94
N LEU A 49 -18.69 -0.16 -4.19
CA LEU A 49 -19.90 -0.98 -4.07
C LEU A 49 -20.42 -1.01 -2.63
N ALA A 50 -19.52 -1.09 -1.65
CA ALA A 50 -19.89 -0.99 -0.24
C ALA A 50 -20.50 0.38 0.11
N ALA A 51 -19.94 1.47 -0.43
CA ALA A 51 -20.47 2.82 -0.24
C ALA A 51 -21.87 2.99 -0.85
N ILE A 52 -22.10 2.46 -2.05
CA ILE A 52 -23.41 2.45 -2.70
C ILE A 52 -24.42 1.69 -1.84
N ALA A 53 -24.09 0.47 -1.43
CA ALA A 53 -24.95 -0.34 -0.56
C ALA A 53 -25.27 0.36 0.77
N LEU A 54 -24.30 1.09 1.34
CA LEU A 54 -24.52 1.91 2.54
C LEU A 54 -25.55 3.01 2.30
N VAL A 55 -25.45 3.73 1.19
CA VAL A 55 -26.39 4.82 0.84
C VAL A 55 -27.79 4.28 0.54
N GLU A 56 -27.88 3.13 -0.11
CA GLU A 56 -29.14 2.44 -0.43
C GLU A 56 -29.79 1.78 0.81
N GLY A 57 -29.10 1.73 1.94
CA GLY A 57 -29.59 1.10 3.18
C GLY A 57 -29.44 -0.41 3.20
N GLU A 58 -28.76 -0.97 2.23
CA GLU A 58 -28.53 -2.40 2.09
C GLU A 58 -27.30 -2.85 2.92
N ILE A 59 -27.44 -2.79 4.24
CA ILE A 59 -26.34 -2.99 5.20
C ILE A 59 -25.65 -4.36 5.04
N LYS A 60 -26.40 -5.39 4.70
CA LYS A 60 -25.84 -6.75 4.49
C LYS A 60 -24.88 -6.76 3.31
N TRP A 61 -25.25 -6.09 2.21
CA TRP A 61 -24.41 -5.96 1.03
C TRP A 61 -23.20 -5.07 1.26
N MET A 62 -23.35 -4.00 2.07
CA MET A 62 -22.20 -3.19 2.49
C MET A 62 -21.14 -4.04 3.18
N TRP A 63 -21.51 -4.82 4.20
CA TRP A 63 -20.56 -5.70 4.90
C TRP A 63 -19.99 -6.80 4.00
N PHE A 64 -20.79 -7.32 3.08
CA PHE A 64 -20.33 -8.30 2.10
C PHE A 64 -19.23 -7.74 1.18
N TRP A 65 -19.40 -6.53 0.64
CA TRP A 65 -18.41 -5.88 -0.19
C TRP A 65 -17.15 -5.49 0.58
N LEU A 66 -17.29 -5.04 1.83
CA LEU A 66 -16.15 -4.79 2.71
C LEU A 66 -15.36 -6.07 3.00
N LEU A 67 -16.02 -7.21 3.18
CA LEU A 67 -15.36 -8.51 3.35
C LEU A 67 -14.56 -8.90 2.10
N ILE A 68 -15.11 -8.68 0.91
CA ILE A 68 -14.37 -8.92 -0.35
C ILE A 68 -13.16 -8.00 -0.43
N SER A 69 -13.31 -6.71 -0.11
CA SER A 69 -12.19 -5.76 -0.06
C SER A 69 -11.08 -6.24 0.88
N LEU A 70 -11.43 -6.75 2.07
CA LEU A 70 -10.48 -7.33 3.02
C LEU A 70 -9.70 -8.52 2.45
N ILE A 71 -10.38 -9.41 1.72
CA ILE A 71 -9.73 -10.57 1.12
C ILE A 71 -8.75 -10.13 0.04
N VAL A 72 -9.14 -9.15 -0.79
CA VAL A 72 -8.28 -8.56 -1.82
C VAL A 72 -7.03 -7.95 -1.20
N ASP A 73 -7.19 -7.13 -0.16
CA ASP A 73 -6.11 -6.49 0.60
C ASP A 73 -5.13 -7.51 1.22
N GLY A 74 -5.63 -8.54 1.89
CA GLY A 74 -4.80 -9.60 2.46
C GLY A 74 -4.01 -10.39 1.41
N VAL A 75 -4.56 -10.54 0.20
CA VAL A 75 -3.90 -11.23 -0.92
C VAL A 75 -2.86 -10.34 -1.58
N ASP A 76 -3.16 -9.07 -1.86
CA ASP A 76 -2.24 -8.18 -2.58
C ASP A 76 -0.98 -7.85 -1.76
N GLY A 77 -1.09 -7.64 -0.46
CA GLY A 77 0.07 -7.48 0.41
C GLY A 77 1.00 -8.71 0.42
N THR A 78 0.46 -9.89 0.22
CA THR A 78 1.24 -11.12 0.06
C THR A 78 1.89 -11.20 -1.32
N LEU A 79 1.16 -10.88 -2.38
CA LEU A 79 1.66 -10.83 -3.75
C LEU A 79 2.75 -9.77 -3.92
N ALA A 80 2.55 -8.56 -3.39
CA ALA A 80 3.51 -7.47 -3.48
C ALA A 80 4.86 -7.85 -2.86
N ARG A 81 4.85 -8.58 -1.76
CA ARG A 81 6.08 -9.13 -1.13
C ARG A 81 6.71 -10.24 -1.98
N HIS A 82 5.90 -11.14 -2.55
CA HIS A 82 6.40 -12.25 -3.36
C HIS A 82 7.07 -11.78 -4.66
N PHE A 83 6.48 -10.80 -5.33
CA PHE A 83 6.98 -10.27 -6.61
C PHE A 83 7.99 -9.12 -6.46
N ARG A 84 8.40 -8.76 -5.23
CA ARG A 84 9.38 -7.68 -4.97
C ARG A 84 9.03 -6.38 -5.72
N VAL A 85 7.76 -6.02 -5.73
CA VAL A 85 7.20 -4.94 -6.56
C VAL A 85 7.93 -3.61 -6.35
N LYS A 86 8.36 -3.30 -5.13
CA LYS A 86 9.12 -2.08 -4.79
C LYS A 86 10.48 -2.00 -5.49
N GLU A 87 11.08 -3.14 -5.82
CA GLU A 87 12.38 -3.18 -6.53
C GLU A 87 12.19 -3.01 -8.04
N VAL A 88 11.05 -3.46 -8.57
CA VAL A 88 10.73 -3.45 -10.01
C VAL A 88 10.17 -2.11 -10.47
N VAL A 89 9.33 -1.45 -9.64
CA VAL A 89 8.67 -0.17 -9.97
C VAL A 89 8.87 0.82 -8.80
N PRO A 90 10.09 1.31 -8.57
CA PRO A 90 10.41 2.11 -7.39
C PRO A 90 9.76 3.51 -7.36
N TRP A 91 9.30 4.02 -8.50
CA TRP A 91 8.65 5.32 -8.63
C TRP A 91 7.15 5.30 -8.31
N PHE A 92 6.55 4.12 -8.14
CA PHE A 92 5.15 3.97 -7.77
C PHE A 92 5.05 3.26 -6.40
N ASP A 93 4.64 4.00 -5.37
CA ASP A 93 4.47 3.45 -4.04
C ASP A 93 3.07 2.85 -3.87
N GLY A 94 2.95 1.55 -4.17
CA GLY A 94 1.72 0.79 -3.96
C GLY A 94 1.28 0.74 -2.49
N GLY A 95 2.20 0.91 -1.54
CA GLY A 95 1.86 0.96 -0.12
C GLY A 95 1.07 2.21 0.27
N VAL A 96 1.30 3.34 -0.41
CA VAL A 96 0.48 4.54 -0.21
C VAL A 96 -0.93 4.32 -0.74
N LEU A 97 -1.06 3.67 -1.91
CA LEU A 97 -2.37 3.34 -2.48
C LEU A 97 -3.15 2.40 -1.56
N ASP A 98 -2.51 1.36 -1.06
CA ASP A 98 -3.03 0.39 -0.12
C ASP A 98 -3.55 1.07 1.15
N ASN A 99 -2.74 1.93 1.78
CA ASN A 99 -3.15 2.72 2.94
C ASN A 99 -4.39 3.59 2.68
N VAL A 100 -4.53 4.15 1.47
CA VAL A 100 -5.72 4.96 1.11
C VAL A 100 -6.96 4.08 1.00
N VAL A 101 -6.84 2.90 0.36
CA VAL A 101 -7.95 1.95 0.24
C VAL A 101 -8.38 1.47 1.62
N ASP A 102 -7.44 1.11 2.48
CA ASP A 102 -7.66 0.70 3.87
C ASP A 102 -8.36 1.76 4.69
N TYR A 103 -7.91 3.00 4.59
CA TYR A 103 -8.54 4.10 5.30
C TYR A 103 -10.01 4.29 4.88
N ILE A 104 -10.31 4.17 3.59
CA ILE A 104 -11.69 4.26 3.09
C ILE A 104 -12.53 3.08 3.59
N THR A 105 -12.02 1.86 3.50
CA THR A 105 -12.78 0.64 3.81
C THR A 105 -12.94 0.40 5.30
N TRP A 106 -11.90 0.64 6.09
CA TRP A 106 -11.87 0.26 7.51
C TRP A 106 -12.14 1.41 8.46
N THR A 107 -11.99 2.65 8.00
CA THR A 107 -12.20 3.83 8.84
C THR A 107 -13.41 4.62 8.36
N PHE A 108 -13.37 5.09 7.12
CA PHE A 108 -14.38 6.03 6.62
C PHE A 108 -15.77 5.39 6.45
N LEU A 109 -15.88 4.24 5.78
CA LEU A 109 -17.17 3.58 5.57
C LEU A 109 -17.83 3.10 6.87
N PRO A 110 -17.14 2.47 7.83
CA PRO A 110 -17.70 2.17 9.15
C PRO A 110 -18.14 3.42 9.93
N ALA A 111 -17.39 4.52 9.88
CA ALA A 111 -17.77 5.77 10.51
C ALA A 111 -19.04 6.36 9.91
N MET A 112 -19.19 6.32 8.58
CA MET A 112 -20.41 6.70 7.88
C MET A 112 -21.60 5.80 8.25
N PHE A 113 -21.38 4.49 8.35
CA PHE A 113 -22.40 3.56 8.85
C PHE A 113 -22.85 3.93 10.26
N MET A 114 -21.90 4.22 11.16
CA MET A 114 -22.21 4.65 12.53
C MET A 114 -23.07 5.91 12.52
N TYR A 115 -22.70 6.91 11.74
CA TYR A 115 -23.46 8.16 11.65
C TYR A 115 -24.87 7.98 11.14
N LEU A 116 -25.06 7.14 10.12
CA LEU A 116 -26.36 6.97 9.44
C LEU A 116 -27.31 6.03 10.16
N TYR A 117 -26.80 4.97 10.80
CA TYR A 117 -27.61 3.85 11.25
C TYR A 117 -27.58 3.58 12.76
N LEU A 118 -26.62 4.12 13.51
CA LEU A 118 -26.63 3.93 14.96
C LEU A 118 -27.50 4.97 15.66
N PRO A 119 -28.35 4.54 16.62
CA PRO A 119 -29.25 5.43 17.36
C PRO A 119 -28.50 6.15 18.50
N PHE A 120 -27.75 7.19 18.19
CA PHE A 120 -27.00 8.00 19.19
C PHE A 120 -27.89 8.99 19.99
N GLY A 121 -29.21 8.95 19.84
CA GLY A 121 -30.14 9.88 20.52
C GLY A 121 -30.17 11.28 19.95
N SER A 122 -29.06 11.79 19.40
CA SER A 122 -29.05 13.04 18.62
C SER A 122 -28.08 12.96 17.45
N LYS A 123 -28.39 13.67 16.37
CA LYS A 123 -27.54 13.75 15.17
C LYS A 123 -26.14 14.34 15.49
N THR A 124 -26.08 15.27 16.44
CA THR A 124 -24.83 15.90 16.86
C THR A 124 -23.88 14.88 17.52
N ILE A 125 -24.41 14.02 18.40
CA ILE A 125 -23.60 12.98 19.05
C ILE A 125 -23.13 11.96 18.02
N GLY A 126 -23.99 11.55 17.07
CA GLY A 126 -23.60 10.67 15.97
C GLY A 126 -22.51 11.26 15.10
N LEU A 127 -22.58 12.55 14.78
CA LEU A 127 -21.54 13.25 14.03
C LEU A 127 -20.21 13.29 14.78
N ILE A 128 -20.23 13.64 16.09
CA ILE A 128 -19.02 13.65 16.90
C ILE A 128 -18.40 12.26 16.98
N ALA A 129 -19.20 11.23 17.19
CA ALA A 129 -18.74 9.85 17.24
C ALA A 129 -18.09 9.41 15.91
N ALA A 130 -18.70 9.74 14.76
CA ALA A 130 -18.17 9.44 13.45
C ALA A 130 -16.86 10.20 13.17
N VAL A 131 -16.76 11.48 13.53
CA VAL A 131 -15.54 12.29 13.38
C VAL A 131 -14.42 11.73 14.25
N VAL A 132 -14.70 11.38 15.52
CA VAL A 132 -13.71 10.78 16.42
C VAL A 132 -13.22 9.41 15.91
N ALA A 133 -14.08 8.64 15.25
CA ALA A 133 -13.69 7.35 14.68
C ALA A 133 -12.75 7.49 13.47
N VAL A 134 -12.72 8.65 12.80
CA VAL A 134 -11.90 8.92 11.60
C VAL A 134 -10.55 9.53 11.94
N VAL A 135 -10.41 10.18 13.11
CA VAL A 135 -9.17 10.86 13.57
C VAL A 135 -8.30 9.92 14.39
#